data_9535b7d6eecc40b444e0a9b05a50c179
#
_entry.id   9535b7d6eecc40b444e0a9b05a50c179
#
_cell.length_a   1.000
_cell.length_b   1.000
_cell.length_c   1.000
_cell.angle_alpha   90.00
_cell.angle_beta   90.00
_cell.angle_gamma   90.00
#
_symmetry.space_group_name_H-M   'P 1'
#
loop_
_entity.id
_entity.type
_entity.pdbx_description
1 polymer ?
#
loop_
_entity_poly.entity_id
_entity_poly.type
_entity_poly.pdbx_seq_one_letter_code
_entity_poly.pdbx_strand_id
1 'polypeptide(L)'
;MEKVDISKLKREDFAKELPQMVQQLDAYRQGSQNKKPVDITLGELTTGKWGITQDELFEKLDINPKIDTMENIFTMPQQDVRWIVPEIIRSAITLGMRQAPFYPEIIASDQSISGLSAIMPMINMSDAAPAKVNEAETIPLGDVSFGQKSVSLFKIGKGFKLTDEVRNYVSLDVLAIYLRDFGVQLGYAMDTLAM
;
A
#
# COMPACT_ATOMS: atom_id res chain seq x y z
N MET A 1 11.77 -20.60 -6.98
CA MET A 1 11.78 -20.48 -5.52
C MET A 1 10.91 -21.62 -5.00
N GLU A 2 11.50 -22.53 -4.27
CA GLU A 2 10.82 -23.66 -3.63
C GLU A 2 9.80 -23.10 -2.64
N LYS A 3 8.55 -23.57 -2.74
CA LYS A 3 7.51 -23.22 -1.75
C LYS A 3 7.85 -23.97 -0.48
N VAL A 4 8.35 -23.28 0.53
CA VAL A 4 8.52 -23.87 1.86
C VAL A 4 7.13 -24.14 2.42
N ASP A 5 6.83 -25.38 2.70
CA ASP A 5 5.55 -25.80 3.29
C ASP A 5 5.57 -25.49 4.80
N ILE A 6 5.18 -24.28 5.13
CA ILE A 6 5.22 -23.73 6.50
C ILE A 6 4.24 -24.45 7.43
N SER A 7 3.22 -25.12 6.88
CA SER A 7 2.28 -25.88 7.71
C SER A 7 2.94 -27.00 8.51
N LYS A 8 4.10 -27.47 8.07
CA LYS A 8 4.87 -28.56 8.68
C LYS A 8 6.00 -28.09 9.59
N LEU A 9 6.33 -26.79 9.60
CA LEU A 9 7.39 -26.25 10.42
C LEU A 9 6.97 -26.19 11.88
N LYS A 10 7.85 -26.63 12.77
CA LYS A 10 7.69 -26.43 14.21
C LYS A 10 7.87 -24.94 14.53
N ARG A 11 7.26 -24.50 15.62
CA ARG A 11 7.33 -23.10 16.09
C ARG A 11 8.77 -22.54 16.14
N GLU A 12 9.73 -23.32 16.60
CA GLU A 12 11.14 -22.93 16.72
C GLU A 12 11.81 -22.70 15.37
N ASP A 13 11.48 -23.51 14.38
CA ASP A 13 12.02 -23.39 13.02
C ASP A 13 11.38 -22.21 12.29
N PHE A 14 10.09 -21.99 12.54
CA PHE A 14 9.34 -20.87 12.00
C PHE A 14 9.90 -19.52 12.47
N ALA A 15 10.20 -19.38 13.75
CA ALA A 15 10.78 -18.15 14.31
C ALA A 15 12.14 -17.81 13.69
N LYS A 16 12.95 -18.80 13.29
CA LYS A 16 14.24 -18.59 12.63
C LYS A 16 14.12 -18.14 11.16
N GLU A 17 13.12 -18.64 10.46
CA GLU A 17 12.92 -18.31 9.04
C GLU A 17 12.20 -16.97 8.84
N LEU A 18 11.44 -16.57 9.83
CA LEU A 18 10.63 -15.39 9.84
C LEU A 18 11.37 -14.08 9.49
N PRO A 19 12.55 -13.78 10.04
CA PRO A 19 13.32 -12.57 9.68
C PRO A 19 13.73 -12.54 8.21
N GLN A 20 14.06 -13.70 7.63
CA GLN A 20 14.42 -13.80 6.21
C GLN A 20 13.19 -13.56 5.33
N MET A 21 12.03 -14.01 5.77
CA MET A 21 10.75 -13.79 5.08
C MET A 21 10.36 -12.32 5.07
N VAL A 22 10.61 -11.59 6.15
CA VAL A 22 10.37 -10.14 6.22
C VAL A 22 11.33 -9.38 5.32
N GLN A 23 12.61 -9.74 5.30
CA GLN A 23 13.56 -9.14 4.36
C GLN A 23 13.15 -9.37 2.90
N GLN A 24 12.66 -10.56 2.58
CA GLN A 24 12.11 -10.83 1.25
C GLN A 24 10.88 -9.97 0.95
N LEU A 25 10.03 -9.72 1.92
CA LEU A 25 8.85 -8.88 1.82
C LEU A 25 9.22 -7.42 1.57
N ASP A 26 10.19 -6.91 2.29
CA ASP A 26 10.72 -5.57 2.07
C ASP A 26 11.37 -5.43 0.70
N ALA A 27 12.09 -6.43 0.24
CA ALA A 27 12.64 -6.47 -1.11
C ALA A 27 11.54 -6.46 -2.20
N TYR A 28 10.42 -7.14 -1.97
CA TYR A 28 9.25 -7.09 -2.87
C TYR A 28 8.58 -5.72 -2.86
N ARG A 29 8.47 -5.07 -1.71
CA ARG A 29 7.87 -3.74 -1.55
C ARG A 29 8.73 -2.64 -2.17
N GLN A 30 10.05 -2.74 -2.07
CA GLN A 30 10.97 -1.77 -2.67
C GLN A 30 11.03 -1.88 -4.19
N GLY A 31 10.56 -2.98 -4.75
CA GLY A 31 10.62 -3.23 -6.19
C GLY A 31 12.04 -3.56 -6.67
N SER A 32 12.17 -4.48 -7.58
CA SER A 32 13.39 -4.65 -8.38
C SER A 32 13.37 -3.59 -9.49
N GLN A 33 14.50 -3.20 -10.03
CA GLN A 33 14.71 -2.14 -11.03
C GLN A 33 13.70 -2.13 -12.22
N ASN A 34 12.93 -3.19 -12.40
CA ASN A 34 11.96 -3.36 -13.49
C ASN A 34 10.54 -3.75 -13.04
N LYS A 35 10.22 -3.76 -11.73
CA LYS A 35 8.89 -4.13 -11.23
C LYS A 35 8.36 -3.03 -10.32
N LYS A 36 7.09 -2.63 -10.52
CA LYS A 36 6.38 -1.71 -9.62
C LYS A 36 6.43 -2.25 -8.19
N PRO A 37 6.64 -1.40 -7.18
CA PRO A 37 6.53 -1.81 -5.79
C PRO A 37 5.13 -2.37 -5.54
N VAL A 38 5.07 -3.53 -4.90
CA VAL A 38 3.79 -4.20 -4.60
C VAL A 38 3.53 -4.05 -3.11
N ASP A 39 2.46 -3.36 -2.79
CA ASP A 39 1.97 -3.24 -1.42
C ASP A 39 1.23 -4.52 -1.03
N ILE A 40 1.94 -5.41 -0.35
CA ILE A 40 1.41 -6.70 0.11
C ILE A 40 1.08 -6.58 1.60
N THR A 41 -0.13 -6.96 1.97
CA THR A 41 -0.54 -7.07 3.38
C THR A 41 -0.05 -8.37 4.00
N LEU A 42 0.01 -8.43 5.34
CA LEU A 42 0.39 -9.65 6.05
C LEU A 42 -0.53 -10.82 5.68
N GLY A 43 -1.85 -10.58 5.57
CA GLY A 43 -2.81 -11.61 5.18
C GLY A 43 -2.58 -12.14 3.77
N GLU A 44 -2.28 -11.27 2.80
CA GLU A 44 -1.95 -11.69 1.43
C GLU A 44 -0.63 -12.46 1.35
N LEU A 45 0.33 -12.10 2.20
CA LEU A 45 1.59 -12.81 2.29
C LEU A 45 1.41 -14.22 2.86
N THR A 46 0.70 -14.33 3.98
CA THR A 46 0.47 -15.62 4.65
C THR A 46 -0.31 -16.57 3.73
N THR A 47 -1.39 -16.09 3.14
CA THR A 47 -2.25 -16.90 2.27
C THR A 47 -1.57 -17.21 0.93
N GLY A 48 -0.96 -16.20 0.31
CA GLY A 48 -0.42 -16.34 -1.05
C GLY A 48 0.92 -17.07 -1.13
N LYS A 49 1.80 -16.88 -0.15
CA LYS A 49 3.15 -17.45 -0.16
C LYS A 49 3.35 -18.60 0.82
N TRP A 50 2.74 -18.51 1.98
CA TRP A 50 2.96 -19.48 3.03
C TRP A 50 1.85 -20.53 3.10
N GLY A 51 0.70 -20.28 2.48
CA GLY A 51 -0.42 -21.22 2.45
C GLY A 51 -1.10 -21.40 3.79
N ILE A 52 -0.91 -20.47 4.73
CA ILE A 52 -1.54 -20.44 6.04
C ILE A 52 -2.39 -19.19 6.19
N THR A 53 -3.41 -19.24 7.03
CA THR A 53 -4.20 -18.06 7.37
C THR A 53 -3.44 -17.15 8.34
N GLN A 54 -3.87 -15.90 8.45
CA GLN A 54 -3.28 -14.97 9.43
C GLN A 54 -3.52 -15.43 10.86
N ASP A 55 -4.67 -16.05 11.13
CA ASP A 55 -5.01 -16.59 12.45
C ASP A 55 -4.14 -17.78 12.81
N GLU A 56 -3.87 -18.67 11.86
CA GLU A 56 -2.91 -19.79 12.07
C GLU A 56 -1.49 -19.29 12.30
N LEU A 57 -1.10 -18.18 11.67
CA LEU A 57 0.18 -17.53 11.96
C LEU A 57 0.25 -17.05 13.41
N PHE A 58 -0.79 -16.35 13.86
CA PHE A 58 -0.85 -15.87 15.23
C PHE A 58 -0.86 -17.01 16.25
N GLU A 59 -1.59 -18.08 15.98
CA GLU A 59 -1.60 -19.28 16.82
C GLU A 59 -0.21 -19.92 16.91
N LYS A 60 0.51 -20.04 15.79
CA LYS A 60 1.88 -20.57 15.77
C LYS A 60 2.88 -19.70 16.53
N LEU A 61 2.64 -18.40 16.60
CA LEU A 61 3.47 -17.45 17.35
C LEU A 61 3.02 -17.28 18.80
N ASP A 62 1.91 -17.95 19.21
CA ASP A 62 1.30 -17.82 20.52
C ASP A 62 0.86 -16.38 20.83
N ILE A 63 0.33 -15.71 19.82
CA ILE A 63 -0.19 -14.36 19.89
C ILE A 63 -1.71 -14.43 19.79
N ASN A 64 -2.40 -13.84 20.76
CA ASN A 64 -3.84 -13.63 20.67
C ASN A 64 -4.15 -12.14 20.44
N PRO A 65 -4.44 -11.72 19.19
CA PRO A 65 -4.61 -10.30 18.88
C PRO A 65 -5.76 -9.62 19.63
N LYS A 66 -6.72 -10.40 20.17
CA LYS A 66 -7.84 -9.88 20.95
C LYS A 66 -7.48 -9.56 22.41
N ILE A 67 -6.42 -10.15 22.92
CA ILE A 67 -6.01 -10.04 24.33
C ILE A 67 -4.65 -9.38 24.45
N ASP A 68 -3.72 -9.76 23.58
CA ASP A 68 -2.34 -9.28 23.65
C ASP A 68 -2.21 -7.83 23.27
N THR A 69 -1.46 -7.11 24.07
CA THR A 69 -1.08 -5.71 23.84
C THR A 69 0.27 -5.64 23.15
N MET A 70 0.63 -4.46 22.64
CA MET A 70 1.96 -4.26 22.09
C MET A 70 3.06 -4.57 23.12
N GLU A 71 2.88 -4.17 24.37
CA GLU A 71 3.86 -4.41 25.44
C GLU A 71 4.05 -5.90 25.70
N ASN A 72 2.96 -6.68 25.72
CA ASN A 72 3.05 -8.11 25.90
C ASN A 72 3.94 -8.76 24.86
N ILE A 73 3.81 -8.36 23.59
CA ILE A 73 4.63 -8.90 22.49
C ILE A 73 6.09 -8.45 22.62
N PHE A 74 6.33 -7.19 23.00
CA PHE A 74 7.70 -6.69 23.17
C PHE A 74 8.42 -7.30 24.38
N THR A 75 7.68 -7.74 25.38
CA THR A 75 8.23 -8.41 26.59
C THR A 75 8.32 -9.92 26.45
N MET A 76 7.75 -10.52 25.40
CA MET A 76 7.90 -11.95 25.13
C MET A 76 9.37 -12.35 25.09
N PRO A 77 9.75 -13.48 25.71
CA PRO A 77 11.16 -13.91 25.74
C PRO A 77 11.73 -14.22 24.35
N GLN A 78 10.88 -14.48 23.39
CA GLN A 78 11.25 -14.73 21.99
C GLN A 78 11.38 -13.41 21.25
N GLN A 79 12.61 -12.93 21.07
CA GLN A 79 12.89 -11.67 20.36
C GLN A 79 12.40 -11.68 18.90
N ASP A 80 12.26 -12.85 18.32
CA ASP A 80 11.89 -13.05 16.92
C ASP A 80 10.42 -12.70 16.62
N VAL A 81 9.58 -12.52 17.64
CA VAL A 81 8.16 -12.16 17.47
C VAL A 81 7.94 -10.64 17.33
N ARG A 82 8.88 -9.83 17.80
CA ARG A 82 8.72 -8.36 17.89
C ARG A 82 8.49 -7.68 16.55
N TRP A 83 9.05 -8.21 15.48
CA TRP A 83 8.91 -7.62 14.15
C TRP A 83 7.50 -7.80 13.55
N ILE A 84 6.66 -8.69 14.10
CA ILE A 84 5.28 -8.86 13.61
C ILE A 84 4.42 -7.62 13.89
N VAL A 85 4.71 -6.87 14.94
CA VAL A 85 3.97 -5.65 15.31
C VAL A 85 4.04 -4.59 14.21
N PRO A 86 5.22 -4.21 13.69
CA PRO A 86 5.31 -3.32 12.52
C PRO A 86 4.54 -3.84 11.31
N GLU A 87 4.50 -5.15 11.08
CA GLU A 87 3.78 -5.73 9.96
C GLU A 87 2.26 -5.68 10.13
N ILE A 88 1.75 -5.89 11.34
CA ILE A 88 0.33 -5.70 11.67
C ILE A 88 -0.07 -4.24 11.44
N ILE A 89 0.73 -3.30 11.95
CA ILE A 89 0.50 -1.86 11.79
C ILE A 89 0.46 -1.49 10.30
N ARG A 90 1.45 -1.91 9.53
CA ARG A 90 1.54 -1.64 8.10
C ARG A 90 0.36 -2.23 7.33
N SER A 91 0.01 -3.49 7.62
CA SER A 91 -1.13 -4.17 7.00
C SER A 91 -2.45 -3.47 7.28
N ALA A 92 -2.68 -3.03 8.51
CA ALA A 92 -3.89 -2.31 8.90
C ALA A 92 -4.03 -0.99 8.15
N ILE A 93 -2.94 -0.19 8.08
CA ILE A 93 -2.91 1.07 7.34
C ILE A 93 -3.13 0.83 5.84
N THR A 94 -2.43 -0.14 5.25
CA THR A 94 -2.57 -0.47 3.81
C THR A 94 -3.99 -0.92 3.47
N LEU A 95 -4.63 -1.73 4.32
CA LEU A 95 -6.02 -2.13 4.14
C LEU A 95 -6.96 -0.92 4.18
N GLY A 96 -6.74 0.01 5.09
CA GLY A 96 -7.49 1.26 5.16
C GLY A 96 -7.32 2.11 3.91
N MET A 97 -6.09 2.30 3.48
CA MET A 97 -5.78 3.06 2.26
C MET A 97 -6.42 2.46 1.00
N ARG A 98 -6.49 1.14 0.89
CA ARG A 98 -7.11 0.47 -0.28
C ARG A 98 -8.63 0.57 -0.31
N GLN A 99 -9.28 0.81 0.83
CA GLN A 99 -10.74 0.87 0.90
C GLN A 99 -11.33 2.23 0.53
N ALA A 100 -10.56 3.29 0.69
CA ALA A 100 -11.05 4.65 0.58
C ALA A 100 -10.90 5.28 -0.82
N PRO A 101 -9.77 5.13 -1.54
CA PRO A 101 -9.53 5.97 -2.70
C PRO A 101 -10.35 5.54 -3.91
N PHE A 102 -11.03 6.50 -4.51
CA PHE A 102 -11.72 6.34 -5.80
C PHE A 102 -10.90 6.91 -6.97
N TYR A 103 -9.83 7.69 -6.70
CA TYR A 103 -8.99 8.29 -7.74
C TYR A 103 -8.45 7.27 -8.76
N PRO A 104 -8.12 5.99 -8.42
CA PRO A 104 -7.64 5.05 -9.42
C PRO A 104 -8.65 4.72 -10.52
N GLU A 105 -9.95 4.91 -10.23
CA GLU A 105 -11.04 4.67 -11.20
C GLU A 105 -11.18 5.82 -12.21
N ILE A 106 -10.67 7.02 -11.87
CA ILE A 106 -10.78 8.22 -12.69
C ILE A 106 -9.53 8.44 -13.53
N ILE A 107 -8.39 7.90 -13.09
CA ILE A 107 -7.10 8.11 -13.77
C ILE A 107 -7.06 7.31 -15.08
N ALA A 108 -6.83 8.02 -16.18
CA ALA A 108 -6.69 7.40 -17.50
C ALA A 108 -5.35 6.68 -17.70
N SER A 109 -4.28 7.14 -17.04
CA SER A 109 -2.96 6.51 -17.11
C SER A 109 -2.12 6.81 -15.87
N ASP A 110 -1.32 5.83 -15.47
CA ASP A 110 -0.36 5.93 -14.37
C ASP A 110 1.06 5.85 -14.94
N GLN A 111 1.89 6.89 -14.68
CA GLN A 111 3.26 6.98 -15.16
C GLN A 111 4.25 7.12 -14.00
N SER A 112 5.30 6.32 -14.02
CA SER A 112 6.39 6.42 -13.06
C SER A 112 7.34 7.55 -13.42
N ILE A 113 7.62 8.42 -12.46
CA ILE A 113 8.56 9.53 -12.60
C ILE A 113 9.85 9.19 -11.86
N SER A 114 10.99 9.31 -12.52
CA SER A 114 12.32 9.02 -11.95
C SER A 114 13.04 10.25 -11.40
N GLY A 115 12.33 11.32 -11.05
CA GLY A 115 12.90 12.57 -10.54
C GLY A 115 11.93 13.34 -9.67
N LEU A 116 12.37 14.50 -9.16
CA LEU A 116 11.51 15.39 -8.34
C LEU A 116 10.46 16.15 -9.16
N SER A 117 10.66 16.23 -10.48
CA SER A 117 9.72 16.86 -11.41
C SER A 117 9.79 16.18 -12.77
N ALA A 118 8.68 16.17 -13.48
CA ALA A 118 8.62 15.73 -14.86
C ALA A 118 7.88 16.74 -15.71
N ILE A 119 8.28 16.83 -16.97
CA ILE A 119 7.58 17.62 -17.98
C ILE A 119 6.65 16.67 -18.74
N MET A 120 5.36 16.92 -18.66
CA MET A 120 4.37 16.14 -19.41
C MET A 120 3.94 16.89 -20.65
N PRO A 121 4.00 16.27 -21.83
CA PRO A 121 3.43 16.86 -23.03
C PRO A 121 1.91 16.93 -22.91
N MET A 122 1.32 18.05 -23.22
CA MET A 122 -0.12 18.23 -23.37
C MET A 122 -0.47 18.42 -24.84
N ILE A 123 -1.50 17.73 -25.27
CA ILE A 123 -2.08 17.95 -26.60
C ILE A 123 -3.36 18.76 -26.39
N ASN A 124 -3.36 19.98 -26.92
CA ASN A 124 -4.55 20.81 -26.96
C ASN A 124 -5.14 20.70 -28.36
N MET A 125 -6.37 20.24 -28.47
CA MET A 125 -7.15 20.25 -29.70
C MET A 125 -8.08 21.43 -29.66
N SER A 126 -8.03 22.28 -30.67
CA SER A 126 -9.11 23.25 -30.86
C SER A 126 -10.30 22.50 -31.43
N ASP A 127 -11.43 22.65 -30.75
CA ASP A 127 -12.65 21.93 -31.04
C ASP A 127 -13.33 22.54 -32.29
N ALA A 128 -12.88 22.10 -33.46
CA ALA A 128 -13.66 22.32 -34.67
C ALA A 128 -14.72 21.22 -34.76
N ALA A 129 -15.91 21.52 -34.29
CA ALA A 129 -17.03 20.57 -34.42
C ALA A 129 -17.24 20.22 -35.90
N PRO A 130 -17.42 18.94 -36.24
CA PRO A 130 -17.69 18.53 -37.59
C PRO A 130 -19.00 19.21 -38.09
N ALA A 131 -18.89 19.98 -39.14
CA ALA A 131 -20.03 20.68 -39.75
C ALA A 131 -20.36 20.07 -41.10
N LYS A 132 -21.63 20.17 -41.49
CA LYS A 132 -22.04 19.84 -42.86
C LYS A 132 -21.44 20.90 -43.79
N VAL A 133 -20.61 20.46 -44.73
CA VAL A 133 -19.97 21.34 -45.74
C VAL A 133 -20.72 21.18 -47.04
N ASN A 134 -21.09 22.33 -47.66
CA ASN A 134 -21.70 22.35 -49.01
C ASN A 134 -20.63 22.26 -50.08
N GLU A 135 -21.07 21.98 -51.30
CA GLU A 135 -20.16 21.90 -52.46
C GLU A 135 -19.45 23.26 -52.65
N ALA A 136 -18.10 23.23 -52.71
CA ALA A 136 -17.21 24.41 -52.79
C ALA A 136 -17.07 25.26 -51.51
N GLU A 137 -17.52 24.79 -50.36
CA GLU A 137 -17.33 25.46 -49.06
C GLU A 137 -16.02 25.01 -48.39
N THR A 138 -15.39 25.91 -47.64
CA THR A 138 -14.14 25.59 -46.91
C THR A 138 -14.41 24.64 -45.79
N ILE A 139 -13.68 23.52 -45.74
CA ILE A 139 -13.76 22.54 -44.64
C ILE A 139 -13.18 23.17 -43.37
N PRO A 140 -13.89 23.14 -42.21
CA PRO A 140 -13.36 23.62 -40.95
C PRO A 140 -12.16 22.77 -40.55
N LEU A 141 -11.03 23.43 -40.31
CA LEU A 141 -9.80 22.78 -39.86
C LEU A 141 -9.66 22.97 -38.34
N GLY A 142 -9.40 21.88 -37.64
CA GLY A 142 -9.03 21.92 -36.23
C GLY A 142 -7.52 21.99 -36.08
N ASP A 143 -7.04 22.82 -35.16
CA ASP A 143 -5.63 22.93 -34.84
C ASP A 143 -5.27 22.02 -33.67
N VAL A 144 -4.16 21.30 -33.80
CA VAL A 144 -3.56 20.53 -32.75
C VAL A 144 -2.29 21.24 -32.29
N SER A 145 -2.29 21.73 -31.06
CA SER A 145 -1.11 22.38 -30.48
C SER A 145 -0.52 21.54 -29.36
N PHE A 146 0.81 21.55 -29.23
CA PHE A 146 1.53 20.89 -28.16
C PHE A 146 1.87 21.92 -27.08
N GLY A 147 1.46 21.62 -25.87
CA GLY A 147 1.87 22.32 -24.65
C GLY A 147 2.75 21.46 -23.78
N GLN A 148 3.38 22.08 -22.81
CA GLN A 148 4.14 21.39 -21.76
C GLN A 148 3.61 21.80 -20.40
N LYS A 149 3.36 20.80 -19.53
CA LYS A 149 3.00 21.01 -18.13
C LYS A 149 4.08 20.40 -17.25
N SER A 150 4.67 21.19 -16.37
CA SER A 150 5.57 20.68 -15.37
C SER A 150 4.76 20.12 -14.18
N VAL A 151 5.06 18.89 -13.80
CA VAL A 151 4.47 18.23 -12.64
C VAL A 151 5.58 17.99 -11.64
N SER A 152 5.40 18.46 -10.41
CA SER A 152 6.33 18.25 -9.31
C SER A 152 5.78 17.21 -8.35
N LEU A 153 6.68 16.39 -7.80
CA LEU A 153 6.33 15.44 -6.74
C LEU A 153 6.07 16.17 -5.44
N PHE A 154 5.05 15.78 -4.75
CA PHE A 154 4.78 16.19 -3.38
C PHE A 154 4.64 14.97 -2.47
N LYS A 155 4.86 15.16 -1.18
CA LYS A 155 4.79 14.10 -0.19
C LYS A 155 3.64 14.35 0.77
N ILE A 156 2.77 13.35 0.92
CA ILE A 156 1.72 13.34 1.93
C ILE A 156 2.20 12.49 3.08
N GLY A 157 1.98 12.94 4.30
CA GLY A 157 2.29 12.17 5.49
C GLY A 157 1.52 12.68 6.69
N LYS A 158 1.10 11.74 7.52
CA LYS A 158 0.51 12.01 8.82
C LYS A 158 1.19 11.13 9.85
N GLY A 159 1.65 11.70 10.95
CA GLY A 159 2.20 10.97 12.08
C GLY A 159 1.12 10.68 13.12
N PHE A 160 1.30 9.60 13.87
CA PHE A 160 0.52 9.32 15.07
C PHE A 160 1.45 9.08 16.25
N LYS A 161 1.00 9.43 17.43
CA LYS A 161 1.71 9.21 18.69
C LYS A 161 0.88 8.28 19.55
N LEU A 162 1.49 7.17 19.97
CA LEU A 162 0.90 6.26 20.93
C LEU A 162 1.29 6.67 22.34
N THR A 163 0.32 6.70 23.24
CA THR A 163 0.58 6.88 24.67
C THR A 163 0.96 5.55 25.30
N ASP A 164 1.58 5.60 26.47
CA ASP A 164 1.94 4.38 27.21
C ASP A 164 0.70 3.57 27.62
N GLU A 165 -0.42 4.24 27.89
CA GLU A 165 -1.68 3.55 28.17
C GLU A 165 -2.16 2.74 26.96
N VAL A 166 -2.10 3.30 25.74
CA VAL A 166 -2.50 2.57 24.54
C VAL A 166 -1.58 1.38 24.31
N ARG A 167 -0.29 1.54 24.52
CA ARG A 167 0.69 0.46 24.37
C ARG A 167 0.47 -0.69 25.37
N ASN A 168 0.10 -0.37 26.59
CA ASN A 168 0.01 -1.34 27.70
C ASN A 168 -1.37 -1.98 27.84
N TYR A 169 -2.44 -1.29 27.44
CA TYR A 169 -3.80 -1.73 27.76
C TYR A 169 -4.69 -1.96 26.54
N VAL A 170 -4.28 -1.50 25.35
CA VAL A 170 -5.07 -1.69 24.14
C VAL A 170 -4.62 -2.95 23.40
N SER A 171 -5.57 -3.85 23.12
CA SER A 171 -5.30 -5.06 22.33
C SER A 171 -4.90 -4.73 20.89
N LEU A 172 -4.16 -5.62 20.26
CA LEU A 172 -3.72 -5.45 18.87
C LEU A 172 -4.88 -5.30 17.88
N ASP A 173 -5.98 -5.99 18.11
CA ASP A 173 -7.15 -5.93 17.26
C ASP A 173 -7.78 -4.54 17.28
N VAL A 174 -7.96 -3.96 18.49
CA VAL A 174 -8.45 -2.59 18.63
C VAL A 174 -7.49 -1.56 18.02
N LEU A 175 -6.20 -1.75 18.22
CA LEU A 175 -5.17 -0.91 17.60
C LEU A 175 -5.24 -0.99 16.07
N ALA A 176 -5.44 -2.18 15.51
CA ALA A 176 -5.57 -2.38 14.06
C ALA A 176 -6.77 -1.64 13.48
N ILE A 177 -7.91 -1.57 14.20
CA ILE A 177 -9.08 -0.79 13.80
C ILE A 177 -8.73 0.69 13.70
N TYR A 178 -8.05 1.27 14.70
CA TYR A 178 -7.61 2.67 14.67
C TYR A 178 -6.66 2.96 13.50
N LEU A 179 -5.72 2.04 13.27
CA LEU A 179 -4.75 2.20 12.19
C LEU A 179 -5.39 2.08 10.81
N ARG A 180 -6.44 1.26 10.70
CA ARG A 180 -7.22 1.15 9.47
C ARG A 180 -7.96 2.44 9.17
N ASP A 181 -8.60 3.07 10.16
CA ASP A 181 -9.23 4.40 10.01
C ASP A 181 -8.19 5.46 9.60
N PHE A 182 -7.02 5.43 10.20
CA PHE A 182 -5.91 6.27 9.77
C PHE A 182 -5.53 6.07 8.30
N GLY A 183 -5.52 4.83 7.83
CA GLY A 183 -5.31 4.48 6.42
C GLY A 183 -6.40 5.05 5.50
N VAL A 184 -7.67 4.96 5.92
CA VAL A 184 -8.81 5.55 5.20
C VAL A 184 -8.65 7.06 5.04
N GLN A 185 -8.22 7.77 6.10
CA GLN A 185 -7.97 9.22 6.05
C GLN A 185 -6.83 9.58 5.08
N LEU A 186 -5.80 8.75 4.99
CA LEU A 186 -4.74 8.92 3.99
C LEU A 186 -5.28 8.73 2.56
N GLY A 187 -6.15 7.74 2.34
CA GLY A 187 -6.83 7.52 1.06
C GLY A 187 -7.65 8.73 0.62
N TYR A 188 -8.46 9.29 1.50
CA TYR A 188 -9.22 10.53 1.21
C TYR A 188 -8.32 11.74 0.92
N ALA A 189 -7.18 11.86 1.58
CA ALA A 189 -6.21 12.90 1.26
C ALA A 189 -5.64 12.74 -0.15
N MET A 190 -5.41 11.50 -0.58
CA MET A 190 -4.98 11.20 -1.95
C MET A 190 -6.06 11.57 -2.97
N ASP A 191 -7.33 11.24 -2.72
CA ASP A 191 -8.45 11.62 -3.59
C ASP A 191 -8.57 13.13 -3.75
N THR A 192 -8.47 13.87 -2.63
CA THR A 192 -8.56 15.34 -2.64
C THR A 192 -7.45 16.00 -3.45
N LEU A 193 -6.28 15.38 -3.51
CA LEU A 193 -5.14 15.90 -4.26
C LEU A 193 -5.14 15.47 -5.73
N ALA A 194 -5.88 14.42 -6.06
CA ALA A 194 -6.04 13.95 -7.44
C ALA A 194 -7.10 14.74 -8.21
N MET A 195 -7.97 15.48 -7.51
CA MET A 195 -8.97 16.39 -8.10
C MET A 195 -8.41 17.78 -8.31
#